data_d0fbe6846fda07a1f022d5dc083032b8
#
_entry.id   d0fbe6846fda07a1f022d5dc083032b8
#
_cell.length_a   1.000
_cell.length_b   1.000
_cell.length_c   1.000
_cell.angle_alpha   90.00
_cell.angle_beta   90.00
_cell.angle_gamma   90.00
#
_symmetry.space_group_name_H-M   'P 1'
#
loop_
_entity.id
_entity.type
_entity.pdbx_description
1 polymer ?
#
loop_
_entity_poly.entity_id
_entity_poly.type
_entity_poly.pdbx_seq_one_letter_code
_entity_poly.pdbx_strand_id
1 'polypeptide(L)'
;GYADEVASLAVMKGSSLEGLDTSAGINLTKPNAAAKKDLKTLTAALAGKTVCVQTATIHQNFLDSGDVGKVNVRTYKTQDEVNLDLASGRCDAALAAAVAFSDYAEKSGKPVVLTGPTFSGGAFGNGVGVGIRKDDTELLKKFNAAIDKARKNGDISRIAVSYTHLTLPTTHDV
;
A
#
# COMPACT_ATOMS: atom_id res chain seq x y z
N GLY A 1 0.44 -8.55 14.90
CA GLY A 1 1.26 -8.22 13.74
C GLY A 1 2.71 -7.96 14.10
N TYR A 2 3.64 -8.14 13.20
CA TYR A 2 5.07 -7.88 13.41
C TYR A 2 5.58 -6.71 12.57
N ALA A 3 4.86 -6.32 11.54
CA ALA A 3 5.16 -5.16 10.70
C ALA A 3 3.88 -4.49 10.23
N ASP A 4 3.96 -3.24 9.88
CA ASP A 4 2.89 -2.49 9.23
C ASP A 4 3.24 -2.40 7.74
N GLU A 5 2.45 -3.08 6.92
CA GLU A 5 2.50 -2.93 5.48
C GLU A 5 1.49 -1.86 5.08
N VAL A 6 1.97 -0.80 4.45
CA VAL A 6 1.10 0.28 4.02
C VAL A 6 0.73 0.09 2.56
N ALA A 7 -0.56 0.13 2.28
CA ALA A 7 -1.07 0.19 0.93
C ALA A 7 -0.98 1.62 0.40
N SER A 8 -0.68 1.77 -0.86
CA SER A 8 -0.59 3.07 -1.53
C SER A 8 -1.06 2.97 -2.98
N LEU A 9 -1.50 4.09 -3.51
CA LEU A 9 -1.68 4.25 -4.94
C LEU A 9 -0.34 4.57 -5.60
N ALA A 10 -0.18 4.08 -6.81
CA ALA A 10 0.91 4.46 -7.70
C ALA A 10 0.37 4.90 -9.06
N VAL A 11 1.09 5.81 -9.69
CA VAL A 11 0.77 6.38 -11.00
C VAL A 11 2.05 6.55 -11.82
N MET A 12 1.89 6.78 -13.11
CA MET A 12 3.02 7.24 -13.93
C MET A 12 3.32 8.71 -13.61
N LYS A 13 4.59 9.06 -13.53
CA LYS A 13 5.04 10.44 -13.41
C LYS A 13 4.47 11.29 -14.56
N GLY A 14 4.00 12.49 -14.25
CA GLY A 14 3.31 13.37 -15.21
C GLY A 14 1.82 13.09 -15.36
N SER A 15 1.25 12.11 -14.65
CA SER A 15 -0.18 11.85 -14.69
C SER A 15 -0.96 12.92 -13.92
N SER A 16 -2.25 13.10 -14.26
CA SER A 16 -3.14 14.02 -13.56
C SER A 16 -3.42 13.65 -12.11
N LEU A 17 -3.02 12.44 -11.70
CA LEU A 17 -3.14 11.92 -10.34
C LEU A 17 -1.81 11.98 -9.57
N GLU A 18 -0.73 12.48 -10.18
CA GLU A 18 0.53 12.71 -9.48
C GLU A 18 0.37 13.85 -8.47
N GLY A 19 0.99 13.70 -7.30
CA GLY A 19 1.02 14.75 -6.28
C GLY A 19 -0.34 15.03 -5.65
N LEU A 20 -1.24 14.03 -5.58
CA LEU A 20 -2.43 14.17 -4.76
C LEU A 20 -2.01 14.50 -3.33
N ASP A 21 -2.19 15.78 -2.97
CA ASP A 21 -1.83 16.28 -1.65
C ASP A 21 -2.85 15.78 -0.63
N THR A 22 -2.38 14.90 0.22
CA THR A 22 -3.16 14.30 1.30
C THR A 22 -2.32 14.24 2.56
N SER A 23 -2.98 14.25 3.72
CA SER A 23 -2.29 14.07 4.99
C SER A 23 -1.58 12.70 5.04
N ALA A 24 -0.57 12.59 5.87
CA ALA A 24 0.15 11.33 6.07
C ALA A 24 -0.79 10.23 6.57
N GLY A 25 -0.97 9.17 5.83
CA GLY A 25 -1.61 7.92 6.22
C GLY A 25 -3.06 8.00 6.76
N ILE A 26 -3.92 7.20 6.21
CA ILE A 26 -5.31 7.05 6.65
C ILE A 26 -5.47 5.72 7.38
N ASN A 27 -5.89 5.78 8.65
CA ASN A 27 -6.37 4.59 9.36
C ASN A 27 -7.89 4.45 9.14
N LEU A 28 -8.28 3.46 8.36
CA LEU A 28 -9.68 3.21 7.99
C LEU A 28 -10.54 2.66 9.14
N THR A 29 -9.93 2.12 10.21
CA THR A 29 -10.68 1.63 11.38
C THR A 29 -11.29 2.78 12.16
N LYS A 30 -10.55 3.90 12.28
CA LYS A 30 -11.01 5.11 13.01
C LYS A 30 -10.53 6.37 12.26
N PRO A 31 -11.12 6.69 11.11
CA PRO A 31 -10.69 7.86 10.36
C PRO A 31 -11.06 9.15 11.10
N ASN A 32 -10.06 10.00 11.32
CA ASN A 32 -10.25 11.36 11.86
C ASN A 32 -10.81 12.31 10.79
N ALA A 33 -11.02 13.57 11.14
CA ALA A 33 -11.59 14.57 10.23
C ALA A 33 -10.72 14.81 8.99
N ALA A 34 -9.37 14.84 9.15
CA ALA A 34 -8.42 14.99 8.05
C ALA A 34 -8.51 13.78 7.10
N ALA A 35 -8.46 12.55 7.64
CA ALA A 35 -8.59 11.33 6.86
C ALA A 35 -9.91 11.28 6.04
N LYS A 36 -11.02 11.72 6.63
CA LYS A 36 -12.31 11.81 5.92
C LYS A 36 -12.27 12.83 4.77
N LYS A 37 -11.60 13.96 4.96
CA LYS A 37 -11.39 14.96 3.92
C LYS A 37 -10.53 14.37 2.78
N ASP A 38 -9.45 13.69 3.12
CA ASP A 38 -8.54 13.09 2.14
C ASP A 38 -9.23 11.98 1.35
N LEU A 39 -10.03 11.12 1.99
CA LEU A 39 -10.86 10.13 1.30
C LEU A 39 -11.84 10.79 0.32
N LYS A 40 -12.45 11.91 0.68
CA LYS A 40 -13.33 12.66 -0.22
C LYS A 40 -12.58 13.22 -1.42
N THR A 41 -11.40 13.80 -1.20
CA THR A 41 -10.52 14.31 -2.25
C THR A 41 -10.11 13.19 -3.20
N LEU A 42 -9.68 12.05 -2.64
CA LEU A 42 -9.29 10.88 -3.41
C LEU A 42 -10.45 10.30 -4.21
N THR A 43 -11.64 10.19 -3.61
CA THR A 43 -12.87 9.76 -4.31
C THR A 43 -13.16 10.63 -5.54
N ALA A 44 -13.04 11.95 -5.40
CA ALA A 44 -13.24 12.87 -6.51
C ALA A 44 -12.17 12.73 -7.60
N ALA A 45 -10.91 12.55 -7.21
CA ALA A 45 -9.80 12.38 -8.15
C ALA A 45 -9.87 11.05 -8.93
N LEU A 46 -10.33 9.98 -8.28
CA LEU A 46 -10.45 8.66 -8.88
C LEU A 46 -11.76 8.43 -9.65
N ALA A 47 -12.71 9.36 -9.61
CA ALA A 47 -13.99 9.20 -10.30
C ALA A 47 -13.81 8.94 -11.80
N GLY A 48 -14.32 7.80 -12.27
CA GLY A 48 -14.22 7.35 -13.67
C GLY A 48 -12.84 6.87 -14.10
N LYS A 49 -11.85 6.85 -13.21
CA LYS A 49 -10.50 6.35 -13.48
C LYS A 49 -10.44 4.83 -13.42
N THR A 50 -9.50 4.26 -14.17
CA THR A 50 -9.19 2.82 -14.12
C THR A 50 -8.08 2.58 -13.11
N VAL A 51 -8.40 1.83 -12.05
CA VAL A 51 -7.44 1.43 -11.02
C VAL A 51 -7.14 -0.05 -11.15
N CYS A 52 -5.87 -0.38 -11.37
CA CYS A 52 -5.39 -1.74 -11.51
C CYS A 52 -4.99 -2.33 -10.17
N VAL A 53 -5.29 -3.61 -9.95
CA VAL A 53 -5.05 -4.29 -8.69
C VAL A 53 -4.88 -5.80 -8.92
N GLN A 54 -4.09 -6.45 -8.06
CA GLN A 54 -4.00 -7.90 -8.07
C GLN A 54 -5.28 -8.51 -7.49
N THR A 55 -5.82 -9.52 -8.18
CA THR A 55 -7.05 -10.23 -7.77
C THR A 55 -6.87 -10.97 -6.45
N ALA A 56 -7.98 -11.15 -5.73
CA ALA A 56 -8.05 -11.87 -4.45
C ALA A 56 -7.12 -11.28 -3.35
N THR A 57 -6.90 -9.98 -3.37
CA THR A 57 -6.11 -9.26 -2.36
C THR A 57 -7.00 -8.34 -1.50
N ILE A 58 -6.45 -7.94 -0.36
CA ILE A 58 -7.07 -6.90 0.49
C ILE A 58 -7.20 -5.56 -0.25
N HIS A 59 -6.30 -5.29 -1.21
CA HIS A 59 -6.32 -4.09 -2.05
C HIS A 59 -7.54 -4.09 -2.99
N GLN A 60 -7.84 -5.23 -3.62
CA GLN A 60 -9.06 -5.38 -4.41
C GLN A 60 -10.30 -5.19 -3.53
N ASN A 61 -10.36 -5.86 -2.37
CA ASN A 61 -11.49 -5.74 -1.45
C ASN A 61 -11.74 -4.27 -1.03
N PHE A 62 -10.68 -3.49 -0.84
CA PHE A 62 -10.79 -2.06 -0.52
C PHE A 62 -11.39 -1.26 -1.68
N LEU A 63 -10.99 -1.50 -2.92
CA LEU A 63 -11.59 -0.84 -4.09
C LEU A 63 -13.05 -1.22 -4.26
N ASP A 64 -13.38 -2.49 -4.04
CA ASP A 64 -14.74 -3.03 -4.17
C ASP A 64 -15.66 -2.58 -3.02
N SER A 65 -15.11 -2.19 -1.85
CA SER A 65 -15.90 -1.68 -0.72
C SER A 65 -16.62 -0.36 -1.02
N GLY A 66 -16.09 0.41 -1.98
CA GLY A 66 -16.59 1.73 -2.31
C GLY A 66 -16.10 2.86 -1.39
N ASP A 67 -15.17 2.59 -0.49
CA ASP A 67 -14.58 3.60 0.42
C ASP A 67 -13.93 4.76 -0.33
N VAL A 68 -13.47 4.52 -1.56
CA VAL A 68 -12.93 5.53 -2.48
C VAL A 68 -13.88 5.85 -3.64
N GLY A 69 -15.18 5.58 -3.48
CA GLY A 69 -16.20 5.80 -4.49
C GLY A 69 -16.17 4.75 -5.61
N LYS A 70 -16.86 5.03 -6.72
CA LYS A 70 -16.89 4.13 -7.88
C LYS A 70 -15.68 4.39 -8.78
N VAL A 71 -14.80 3.43 -8.84
CA VAL A 71 -13.67 3.37 -9.78
C VAL A 71 -13.86 2.22 -10.77
N ASN A 72 -13.22 2.28 -11.93
CA ASN A 72 -13.17 1.14 -12.84
C ASN A 72 -12.06 0.20 -12.38
N VAL A 73 -12.41 -0.82 -11.60
CA VAL A 73 -11.44 -1.80 -11.09
C VAL A 73 -11.05 -2.76 -12.21
N ARG A 74 -9.73 -2.88 -12.47
CA ARG A 74 -9.17 -3.87 -13.38
C ARG A 74 -8.25 -4.80 -12.62
N THR A 75 -8.57 -6.09 -12.63
CA THR A 75 -7.87 -7.11 -11.85
C THR A 75 -6.91 -7.93 -12.71
N TYR A 76 -5.80 -8.34 -12.11
CA TYR A 76 -4.74 -9.16 -12.70
C TYR A 76 -4.37 -10.33 -11.80
N LYS A 77 -3.81 -11.38 -12.35
CA LYS A 77 -3.39 -12.55 -11.55
C LYS A 77 -2.15 -12.26 -10.71
N THR A 78 -1.25 -11.42 -11.20
CA THR A 78 0.02 -11.11 -10.55
C THR A 78 0.23 -9.61 -10.39
N GLN A 79 1.05 -9.22 -9.43
CA GLN A 79 1.48 -7.83 -9.25
C GLN A 79 2.33 -7.34 -10.42
N ASP A 80 3.11 -8.22 -11.05
CA ASP A 80 3.91 -7.86 -12.22
C ASP A 80 3.04 -7.43 -13.41
N GLU A 81 1.91 -8.11 -13.64
CA GLU A 81 0.94 -7.68 -14.67
C GLU A 81 0.33 -6.32 -14.36
N VAL A 82 0.01 -6.04 -13.08
CA VAL A 82 -0.44 -4.71 -12.63
C VAL A 82 0.60 -3.65 -12.95
N ASN A 83 1.86 -3.90 -12.60
CA ASN A 83 2.97 -2.98 -12.82
C ASN A 83 3.20 -2.69 -14.30
N LEU A 84 3.15 -3.73 -15.15
CA LEU A 84 3.31 -3.60 -16.60
C LEU A 84 2.18 -2.77 -17.23
N ASP A 85 0.96 -2.98 -16.80
CA ASP A 85 -0.19 -2.26 -17.33
C ASP A 85 -0.24 -0.81 -16.85
N LEU A 86 0.16 -0.55 -15.60
CA LEU A 86 0.40 0.82 -15.12
C LEU A 86 1.47 1.52 -15.96
N ALA A 87 2.63 0.88 -16.14
CA ALA A 87 3.75 1.45 -16.90
C ALA A 87 3.46 1.67 -18.38
N SER A 88 2.48 0.95 -18.94
CA SER A 88 2.02 1.11 -20.33
C SER A 88 0.88 2.11 -20.51
N GLY A 89 0.40 2.72 -19.41
CA GLY A 89 -0.71 3.68 -19.43
C GLY A 89 -2.09 3.05 -19.64
N ARG A 90 -2.23 1.72 -19.47
CA ARG A 90 -3.54 1.04 -19.54
C ARG A 90 -4.33 1.15 -18.23
N CYS A 91 -3.70 1.62 -17.18
CA CYS A 91 -4.31 2.00 -15.91
C CYS A 91 -4.00 3.47 -15.63
N ASP A 92 -4.96 4.22 -15.08
CA ASP A 92 -4.73 5.58 -14.58
C ASP A 92 -3.94 5.54 -13.28
N ALA A 93 -4.20 4.54 -12.44
CA ALA A 93 -3.51 4.26 -11.18
C ALA A 93 -3.45 2.77 -10.90
N ALA A 94 -2.66 2.36 -9.93
CA ALA A 94 -2.67 1.01 -9.38
C ALA A 94 -2.63 1.08 -7.85
N LEU A 95 -3.18 0.05 -7.18
CA LEU A 95 -3.19 -0.07 -5.72
C LEU A 95 -2.51 -1.38 -5.30
N ALA A 96 -1.51 -1.27 -4.44
CA ALA A 96 -0.80 -2.39 -3.83
C ALA A 96 -0.05 -1.95 -2.56
N ALA A 97 0.75 -2.85 -1.98
CA ALA A 97 1.77 -2.47 -1.01
C ALA A 97 2.74 -1.45 -1.63
N ALA A 98 3.03 -0.37 -0.93
CA ALA A 98 3.89 0.71 -1.43
C ALA A 98 5.25 0.19 -1.93
N VAL A 99 5.83 -0.78 -1.22
CA VAL A 99 7.13 -1.39 -1.57
C VAL A 99 7.11 -2.06 -2.94
N ALA A 100 5.99 -2.66 -3.35
CA ALA A 100 5.90 -3.34 -4.66
C ALA A 100 6.10 -2.36 -5.83
N PHE A 101 5.63 -1.13 -5.70
CA PHE A 101 5.82 -0.10 -6.72
C PHE A 101 7.21 0.51 -6.68
N SER A 102 7.76 0.75 -5.48
CA SER A 102 9.14 1.26 -5.33
C SER A 102 10.16 0.29 -5.91
N ASP A 103 10.04 -1.00 -5.58
CA ASP A 103 10.89 -2.06 -6.13
C ASP A 103 10.77 -2.16 -7.66
N TYR A 104 9.56 -2.05 -8.20
CA TYR A 104 9.35 -2.08 -9.63
C TYR A 104 9.99 -0.88 -10.33
N ALA A 105 9.79 0.34 -9.79
CA ALA A 105 10.38 1.56 -10.34
C ALA A 105 11.92 1.47 -10.37
N GLU A 106 12.52 0.99 -9.27
CA GLU A 106 13.98 0.82 -9.17
C GLU A 106 14.50 -0.21 -10.17
N LYS A 107 13.90 -1.40 -10.22
CA LYS A 107 14.36 -2.51 -11.07
C LYS A 107 14.13 -2.28 -12.56
N SER A 108 13.03 -1.63 -12.93
CA SER A 108 12.64 -1.42 -14.33
C SER A 108 13.11 -0.09 -14.90
N GLY A 109 13.49 0.88 -14.07
CA GLY A 109 13.76 2.27 -14.46
C GLY A 109 12.51 3.01 -14.95
N LYS A 110 11.31 2.46 -14.77
CA LYS A 110 10.07 3.13 -15.18
C LYS A 110 9.70 4.23 -14.19
N PRO A 111 9.21 5.38 -14.67
CA PRO A 111 8.87 6.52 -13.82
C PRO A 111 7.50 6.31 -13.12
N VAL A 112 7.41 5.26 -12.31
CA VAL A 112 6.27 4.99 -11.43
C VAL A 112 6.52 5.69 -10.10
N VAL A 113 5.53 6.45 -9.64
CA VAL A 113 5.60 7.23 -8.40
C VAL A 113 4.39 6.93 -7.52
N LEU A 114 4.59 6.96 -6.21
CA LEU A 114 3.49 6.87 -5.26
C LEU A 114 2.71 8.19 -5.22
N THR A 115 1.41 8.10 -4.96
CA THR A 115 0.53 9.26 -4.86
C THR A 115 -0.57 9.06 -3.84
N GLY A 116 -1.10 10.15 -3.30
CA GLY A 116 -2.16 10.11 -2.30
C GLY A 116 -1.69 9.58 -0.95
N PRO A 117 -2.65 9.26 -0.06
CA PRO A 117 -2.35 8.76 1.28
C PRO A 117 -1.91 7.30 1.25
N THR A 118 -1.18 6.88 2.27
CA THR A 118 -1.04 5.47 2.62
C THR A 118 -2.26 5.00 3.41
N PHE A 119 -2.62 3.74 3.27
CA PHE A 119 -3.78 3.15 3.93
C PHE A 119 -3.38 2.07 4.94
N SER A 120 -4.07 2.05 6.06
CA SER A 120 -3.95 1.02 7.11
C SER A 120 -5.28 0.82 7.83
N GLY A 121 -5.42 -0.24 8.58
CA GLY A 121 -6.66 -0.55 9.29
C GLY A 121 -7.82 -0.90 8.35
N GLY A 122 -9.04 -1.08 8.88
CA GLY A 122 -10.20 -1.46 8.08
C GLY A 122 -9.95 -2.69 7.23
N ALA A 123 -10.13 -2.58 5.92
CA ALA A 123 -9.87 -3.65 4.95
C ALA A 123 -8.41 -4.15 4.96
N PHE A 124 -7.45 -3.29 5.35
CA PHE A 124 -6.03 -3.63 5.41
C PHE A 124 -5.61 -4.28 6.74
N GLY A 125 -6.53 -4.41 7.71
CA GLY A 125 -6.25 -5.03 9.00
C GLY A 125 -5.28 -4.24 9.88
N ASN A 126 -4.74 -4.91 10.91
CA ASN A 126 -3.87 -4.30 11.92
C ASN A 126 -2.40 -4.72 11.75
N GLY A 127 -1.93 -4.75 10.52
CA GLY A 127 -0.56 -5.13 10.19
C GLY A 127 -0.39 -6.58 9.78
N VAL A 128 0.84 -6.98 9.49
CA VAL A 128 1.22 -8.32 9.01
C VAL A 128 1.40 -9.28 10.17
N GLY A 129 0.91 -10.49 10.04
CA GLY A 129 1.00 -11.55 11.04
C GLY A 129 1.37 -12.89 10.44
N VAL A 130 1.76 -13.82 11.31
CA VAL A 130 2.01 -15.23 10.95
C VAL A 130 0.70 -15.99 11.02
N GLY A 131 0.30 -16.66 9.93
CA GLY A 131 -0.84 -17.58 9.90
C GLY A 131 -0.47 -18.89 10.58
N ILE A 132 -1.24 -19.30 11.60
CA ILE A 132 -1.04 -20.53 12.36
C ILE A 132 -2.38 -21.26 12.45
N ARG A 133 -2.37 -22.60 12.43
CA ARG A 133 -3.57 -23.39 12.66
C ARG A 133 -4.18 -23.07 14.03
N LYS A 134 -5.51 -23.00 14.10
CA LYS A 134 -6.23 -22.55 15.31
C LYS A 134 -5.95 -23.38 16.56
N ASP A 135 -5.69 -24.67 16.38
CA ASP A 135 -5.42 -25.65 17.43
C ASP A 135 -3.94 -25.73 17.85
N ASP A 136 -3.02 -25.11 17.09
CA ASP A 136 -1.59 -25.11 17.38
C ASP A 136 -1.20 -23.97 18.34
N THR A 137 -1.73 -24.04 19.55
CA THR A 137 -1.54 -23.01 20.59
C THR A 137 -0.09 -22.89 21.06
N GLU A 138 0.68 -23.99 21.04
CA GLU A 138 2.10 -23.97 21.42
C GLU A 138 2.95 -23.23 20.40
N LEU A 139 2.72 -23.43 19.11
CA LEU A 139 3.40 -22.72 18.05
C LEU A 139 3.04 -21.22 18.09
N LEU A 140 1.76 -20.89 18.35
CA LEU A 140 1.31 -19.51 18.52
C LEU A 140 2.07 -18.80 19.64
N LYS A 141 2.21 -19.43 20.81
CA LYS A 141 2.96 -18.87 21.95
C LYS A 141 4.43 -18.63 21.58
N LYS A 142 5.07 -19.60 20.92
CA LYS A 142 6.48 -19.47 20.49
C LYS A 142 6.68 -18.33 19.50
N PHE A 143 5.82 -18.20 18.49
CA PHE A 143 5.89 -17.09 17.52
C PHE A 143 5.66 -15.73 18.18
N ASN A 144 4.65 -15.62 19.05
CA ASN A 144 4.38 -14.37 19.75
C ASN A 144 5.56 -13.96 20.63
N ALA A 145 6.14 -14.89 21.38
CA ALA A 145 7.33 -14.61 22.21
C ALA A 145 8.54 -14.18 21.37
N ALA A 146 8.78 -14.82 20.22
CA ALA A 146 9.87 -14.47 19.32
C ALA A 146 9.66 -13.07 18.69
N ILE A 147 8.44 -12.76 18.25
CA ILE A 147 8.08 -11.45 17.69
C ILE A 147 8.24 -10.36 18.75
N ASP A 148 7.75 -10.59 19.98
CA ASP A 148 7.87 -9.62 21.07
C ASP A 148 9.34 -9.37 21.45
N LYS A 149 10.18 -10.40 21.44
CA LYS A 149 11.63 -10.25 21.64
C LYS A 149 12.26 -9.42 20.52
N ALA A 150 11.95 -9.74 19.25
CA ALA A 150 12.49 -9.03 18.09
C ALA A 150 12.02 -7.57 18.01
N ARG A 151 10.84 -7.25 18.56
CA ARG A 151 10.37 -5.87 18.73
C ARG A 151 11.16 -5.14 19.82
N LYS A 152 11.29 -5.75 20.98
CA LYS A 152 11.95 -5.15 22.15
C LYS A 152 13.44 -4.84 21.92
N ASN A 153 14.14 -5.70 21.19
CA ASN A 153 15.55 -5.50 20.86
C ASN A 153 15.79 -4.68 19.58
N GLY A 154 14.72 -4.22 18.92
CA GLY A 154 14.80 -3.35 17.75
C GLY A 154 15.10 -4.06 16.43
N ASP A 155 15.18 -5.40 16.39
CA ASP A 155 15.49 -6.14 15.17
C ASP A 155 14.46 -5.88 14.07
N ILE A 156 13.17 -5.89 14.40
CA ILE A 156 12.11 -5.61 13.42
C ILE A 156 12.25 -4.20 12.86
N SER A 157 12.47 -3.20 13.72
CA SER A 157 12.65 -1.82 13.28
C SER A 157 13.89 -1.65 12.41
N ARG A 158 15.00 -2.29 12.77
CA ARG A 158 16.25 -2.26 11.99
C ARG A 158 16.07 -2.88 10.61
N ILE A 159 15.40 -4.01 10.52
CA ILE A 159 15.10 -4.67 9.23
C ILE A 159 14.16 -3.81 8.41
N ALA A 160 13.07 -3.29 8.99
CA ALA A 160 12.11 -2.43 8.30
C ALA A 160 12.79 -1.17 7.73
N VAL A 161 13.65 -0.50 8.51
CA VAL A 161 14.42 0.66 8.05
C VAL A 161 15.37 0.29 6.91
N SER A 162 16.04 -0.87 6.98
CA SER A 162 16.91 -1.37 5.91
C SER A 162 16.17 -1.55 4.57
N TYR A 163 14.90 -1.93 4.62
CA TYR A 163 14.08 -2.06 3.41
C TYR A 163 13.45 -0.72 2.97
N THR A 164 13.22 0.23 3.89
CA THR A 164 12.65 1.54 3.54
C THR A 164 13.70 2.56 3.08
N HIS A 165 14.98 2.38 3.40
CA HIS A 165 16.07 3.19 2.85
C HIS A 165 16.40 2.90 1.38
N LEU A 166 15.75 1.90 0.78
CA LEU A 166 15.74 1.69 -0.67
C LEU A 166 14.71 2.60 -1.37
N THR A 167 13.98 3.42 -0.65
CA THR A 167 13.03 4.37 -1.23
C THR A 167 13.68 5.73 -1.43
N LEU A 168 13.94 6.04 -2.71
CA LEU A 168 14.17 7.33 -3.37
C LEU A 168 15.37 8.15 -2.88
N PRO A 169 16.31 8.48 -3.76
CA PRO A 169 17.17 9.64 -3.55
C PRO A 169 16.26 10.87 -3.54
N THR A 170 16.10 11.49 -2.39
CA THR A 170 15.69 12.88 -2.31
C THR A 170 16.79 13.68 -2.99
N THR A 171 16.61 14.04 -4.23
CA THR A 171 17.37 15.12 -4.86
C THR A 171 17.02 16.39 -4.11
N HIS A 172 17.80 16.69 -3.09
CA HIS A 172 18.04 18.04 -2.66
C HIS A 172 19.15 18.54 -3.57
N ASP A 173 18.76 19.11 -4.69
CA ASP A 173 19.64 19.97 -5.46
C ASP A 173 19.56 21.37 -4.88
N VAL A 174 20.74 21.88 -4.60
CA VAL A 174 21.18 23.20 -4.16
C VAL A 174 20.63 24.31 -5.06
#